data_b3c58b4ec3081967a55c7352162de23a
#
_entry.id   b3c58b4ec3081967a55c7352162de23a
#
_cell.length_a   1.000
_cell.length_b   1.000
_cell.length_c   1.000
_cell.angle_alpha   90.00
_cell.angle_beta   90.00
_cell.angle_gamma   90.00
#
_symmetry.space_group_name_H-M   'P 1'
#
loop_
_entity.id
_entity.type
_entity.pdbx_description
1 polymer ?
#
loop_
_entity_poly.entity_id
_entity_poly.type
_entity_poly.pdbx_seq_one_letter_code
_entity_poly.pdbx_strand_id
1 'polypeptide(L)'
;MQGHPAPPRRRRRGRGVLTGLLVFGLVVSGVVVAGRWVADGARSLPFLARCEASVGDRSVSVTPEQAQHAATIAAVAEQRGLPARAVTIALATAYQESKILNLDYGDRDSLGLFQQRPSQGWGTPEQVRDPTYAAGRFYDELVKVPGYTEMPVTEAAQAVQRSAFPSAYADHESDARVLASALTGWSPASLSCAVTPSGFSAEVQDESGFTPRAAGVAAELRSWFGDDTPISTYQTAGGRSTHDRGLALDVFFPMEDGAGGREGWAAAHWLVANA
;
A
#
# COMPACT_ATOMS: atom_id res chain seq x y z
N MET A 1 10.25 -15.22 96.60
CA MET A 1 10.10 -14.42 95.32
C MET A 1 10.36 -15.37 94.16
N GLN A 2 9.27 -15.88 93.57
CA GLN A 2 9.36 -16.85 92.47
C GLN A 2 8.95 -16.11 91.21
N GLY A 3 9.88 -15.96 90.21
CA GLY A 3 9.62 -15.35 88.92
C GLY A 3 8.95 -16.35 87.97
N HIS A 4 7.82 -15.99 87.43
CA HIS A 4 7.17 -16.73 86.32
C HIS A 4 7.81 -16.51 85.02
N PRO A 5 8.09 -17.50 84.14
CA PRO A 5 8.59 -17.31 82.83
C PRO A 5 7.45 -16.90 81.86
N ALA A 6 7.78 -15.96 80.94
CA ALA A 6 6.89 -15.46 79.88
C ALA A 6 6.68 -16.52 78.76
N PRO A 7 5.50 -16.56 78.11
CA PRO A 7 5.21 -17.54 77.09
C PRO A 7 5.89 -17.17 75.73
N PRO A 8 6.20 -18.15 74.87
CA PRO A 8 6.90 -17.91 73.59
C PRO A 8 5.98 -17.25 72.54
N ARG A 9 6.50 -16.21 71.88
CA ARG A 9 5.86 -15.55 70.75
C ARG A 9 5.83 -16.45 69.52
N ARG A 10 4.62 -16.90 69.11
CA ARG A 10 4.35 -17.62 67.87
C ARG A 10 4.63 -16.69 66.69
N ARG A 11 5.66 -16.99 65.89
CA ARG A 11 5.94 -16.36 64.60
C ARG A 11 4.84 -16.78 63.59
N ARG A 12 3.91 -15.88 63.26
CA ARG A 12 3.05 -15.99 62.08
C ARG A 12 3.85 -15.56 60.85
N ARG A 13 4.65 -16.45 60.28
CA ARG A 13 5.28 -16.28 58.98
C ARG A 13 4.74 -17.38 58.08
N GLY A 14 3.94 -17.03 57.05
CA GLY A 14 3.53 -17.96 56.01
C GLY A 14 2.30 -17.55 55.19
N ARG A 15 1.39 -16.75 55.73
CA ARG A 15 0.15 -16.41 54.99
C ARG A 15 0.28 -15.19 54.07
N GLY A 16 1.19 -14.23 54.33
CA GLY A 16 1.36 -13.05 53.53
C GLY A 16 2.10 -13.28 52.21
N VAL A 17 3.01 -14.27 52.18
CA VAL A 17 3.83 -14.53 50.94
C VAL A 17 3.00 -15.24 49.87
N LEU A 18 2.13 -16.20 50.25
CA LEU A 18 1.24 -16.87 49.30
C LEU A 18 0.21 -15.92 48.69
N THR A 19 -0.35 -15.02 49.52
CA THR A 19 -1.33 -14.03 49.04
C THR A 19 -0.67 -13.01 48.10
N GLY A 20 0.56 -12.56 48.40
CA GLY A 20 1.32 -11.67 47.55
C GLY A 20 1.66 -12.27 46.16
N LEU A 21 2.06 -13.56 46.11
CA LEU A 21 2.36 -14.26 44.88
C LEU A 21 1.09 -14.51 44.02
N LEU A 22 -0.05 -14.80 44.63
CA LEU A 22 -1.32 -14.96 43.91
C LEU A 22 -1.82 -13.63 43.31
N VAL A 23 -1.74 -12.53 44.06
CA VAL A 23 -2.13 -11.20 43.55
C VAL A 23 -1.18 -10.75 42.47
N PHE A 24 0.13 -10.95 42.60
CA PHE A 24 1.11 -10.62 41.57
C PHE A 24 0.88 -11.46 40.31
N GLY A 25 0.61 -12.75 40.42
CA GLY A 25 0.30 -13.62 39.26
C GLY A 25 -0.98 -13.19 38.52
N LEU A 26 -2.03 -12.79 39.25
CA LEU A 26 -3.27 -12.29 38.64
C LEU A 26 -3.08 -10.94 37.95
N VAL A 27 -2.29 -10.02 38.53
CA VAL A 27 -1.97 -8.73 37.92
C VAL A 27 -1.13 -8.90 36.65
N VAL A 28 -0.10 -9.75 36.71
CA VAL A 28 0.74 -10.02 35.52
C VAL A 28 -0.08 -10.70 34.42
N SER A 29 -0.93 -11.68 34.76
CA SER A 29 -1.82 -12.33 33.79
C SER A 29 -2.83 -11.35 33.20
N GLY A 30 -3.41 -10.47 34.01
CA GLY A 30 -4.31 -9.41 33.56
C GLY A 30 -3.65 -8.41 32.61
N VAL A 31 -2.42 -7.99 32.92
CA VAL A 31 -1.65 -7.08 32.04
C VAL A 31 -1.27 -7.75 30.72
N VAL A 32 -0.88 -9.04 30.74
CA VAL A 32 -0.56 -9.77 29.50
C VAL A 32 -1.80 -9.98 28.64
N VAL A 33 -2.94 -10.35 29.24
CA VAL A 33 -4.22 -10.52 28.51
C VAL A 33 -4.69 -9.17 27.97
N ALA A 34 -4.70 -8.12 28.78
CA ALA A 34 -5.06 -6.77 28.33
C ALA A 34 -4.12 -6.27 27.24
N GLY A 35 -2.82 -6.51 27.36
CA GLY A 35 -1.82 -6.15 26.33
C GLY A 35 -2.07 -6.87 25.00
N ARG A 36 -2.47 -8.15 25.02
CA ARG A 36 -2.85 -8.88 23.81
C ARG A 36 -4.15 -8.36 23.21
N TRP A 37 -5.17 -8.09 24.00
CA TRP A 37 -6.42 -7.48 23.54
C TRP A 37 -6.21 -6.10 22.91
N VAL A 38 -5.36 -5.27 23.52
CA VAL A 38 -5.01 -3.97 22.97
C VAL A 38 -4.20 -4.13 21.66
N ALA A 39 -3.26 -5.07 21.60
CA ALA A 39 -2.47 -5.31 20.39
C ALA A 39 -3.34 -5.88 19.25
N ASP A 40 -4.27 -6.80 19.56
CA ASP A 40 -5.17 -7.38 18.56
C ASP A 40 -6.26 -6.36 18.16
N GLY A 41 -6.79 -5.57 19.11
CA GLY A 41 -7.71 -4.48 18.83
C GLY A 41 -7.06 -3.33 18.03
N ALA A 42 -5.79 -3.04 18.28
CA ALA A 42 -5.05 -2.03 17.53
C ALA A 42 -4.85 -2.41 16.06
N ARG A 43 -4.67 -3.71 15.77
CA ARG A 43 -4.57 -4.22 14.39
C ARG A 43 -5.87 -4.13 13.59
N SER A 44 -7.00 -4.03 14.26
CA SER A 44 -8.32 -3.93 13.63
C SER A 44 -8.86 -2.50 13.52
N LEU A 45 -8.09 -1.49 13.93
CA LEU A 45 -8.49 -0.10 13.79
C LEU A 45 -8.14 0.40 12.38
N PRO A 46 -9.12 0.88 11.60
CA PRO A 46 -8.89 1.27 10.19
C PRO A 46 -7.84 2.37 10.03
N PHE A 47 -7.61 3.21 11.05
CA PHE A 47 -6.56 4.24 11.01
C PHE A 47 -5.13 3.68 11.19
N LEU A 48 -4.97 2.40 11.53
CA LEU A 48 -3.67 1.70 11.58
C LEU A 48 -3.37 0.90 10.31
N ALA A 49 -4.30 0.85 9.36
CA ALA A 49 -4.05 0.24 8.07
C ALA A 49 -2.94 1.02 7.35
N ARG A 50 -1.90 0.31 6.91
CA ARG A 50 -0.78 0.91 6.18
C ARG A 50 -0.17 -0.06 5.20
N CYS A 51 0.42 0.52 4.19
CA CYS A 51 1.29 -0.18 3.25
C CYS A 51 2.74 0.26 3.48
N GLU A 52 3.67 -0.66 3.35
CA GLU A 52 5.10 -0.40 3.47
C GLU A 52 5.82 -0.92 2.23
N ALA A 53 6.58 -0.04 1.60
CA ALA A 53 7.50 -0.42 0.55
C ALA A 53 8.93 -0.36 1.08
N SER A 54 9.76 -1.39 0.81
CA SER A 54 11.14 -1.48 1.31
C SER A 54 12.08 -1.89 0.20
N VAL A 55 13.14 -1.10 -0.01
CA VAL A 55 14.17 -1.34 -1.03
C VAL A 55 15.54 -1.08 -0.43
N GLY A 56 16.35 -2.13 -0.31
CA GLY A 56 17.62 -2.06 0.38
C GLY A 56 17.45 -1.71 1.86
N ASP A 57 18.08 -0.65 2.32
CA ASP A 57 18.02 -0.13 3.69
C ASP A 57 16.96 0.96 3.88
N ARG A 58 16.16 1.25 2.85
CA ARG A 58 15.14 2.30 2.86
C ARG A 58 13.75 1.72 2.89
N SER A 59 12.88 2.30 3.71
CA SER A 59 11.45 1.99 3.71
C SER A 59 10.61 3.26 3.70
N VAL A 60 9.44 3.17 3.10
CA VAL A 60 8.43 4.21 3.09
C VAL A 60 7.09 3.62 3.48
N SER A 61 6.40 4.30 4.39
CA SER A 61 5.08 3.91 4.86
C SER A 61 4.03 4.88 4.33
N VAL A 62 2.98 4.33 3.71
CA VAL A 62 1.86 5.07 3.13
C VAL A 62 0.54 4.47 3.60
N THR A 63 -0.54 5.24 3.52
CA THR A 63 -1.88 4.69 3.74
C THR A 63 -2.30 3.80 2.57
N PRO A 64 -3.30 2.89 2.74
CA PRO A 64 -3.84 2.12 1.62
C PRO A 64 -4.32 3.00 0.46
N GLU A 65 -4.98 4.12 0.73
CA GLU A 65 -5.41 5.08 -0.28
C GLU A 65 -4.23 5.67 -1.07
N GLN A 66 -3.16 6.06 -0.38
CA GLN A 66 -1.94 6.54 -1.03
C GLN A 66 -1.26 5.45 -1.86
N ALA A 67 -1.24 4.20 -1.36
CA ALA A 67 -0.69 3.06 -2.10
C ALA A 67 -1.48 2.79 -3.38
N GLN A 68 -2.81 2.83 -3.32
CA GLN A 68 -3.70 2.69 -4.47
C GLN A 68 -3.44 3.76 -5.53
N HIS A 69 -3.37 5.02 -5.13
CA HIS A 69 -3.08 6.12 -6.05
C HIS A 69 -1.67 6.01 -6.64
N ALA A 70 -0.67 5.63 -5.83
CA ALA A 70 0.69 5.41 -6.31
C ALA A 70 0.75 4.26 -7.34
N ALA A 71 0.02 3.17 -7.10
CA ALA A 71 -0.10 2.06 -8.03
C ALA A 71 -0.78 2.47 -9.34
N THR A 72 -1.83 3.30 -9.29
CA THR A 72 -2.47 3.87 -10.48
C THR A 72 -1.49 4.73 -11.29
N ILE A 73 -0.73 5.59 -10.63
CA ILE A 73 0.32 6.42 -11.29
C ILE A 73 1.34 5.52 -12.00
N ALA A 74 1.81 4.45 -11.32
CA ALA A 74 2.78 3.52 -11.90
C ALA A 74 2.17 2.72 -13.09
N ALA A 75 0.95 2.23 -12.96
CA ALA A 75 0.27 1.47 -14.00
C ALA A 75 0.04 2.30 -15.28
N VAL A 76 -0.32 3.58 -15.15
CA VAL A 76 -0.43 4.50 -16.30
C VAL A 76 0.92 4.68 -17.00
N ALA A 77 2.03 4.72 -16.26
CA ALA A 77 3.36 4.78 -16.86
C ALA A 77 3.71 3.48 -17.60
N GLU A 78 3.41 2.33 -17.01
CA GLU A 78 3.66 1.00 -17.60
C GLU A 78 2.90 0.83 -18.92
N GLN A 79 1.60 1.15 -18.97
CA GLN A 79 0.80 1.15 -20.19
C GLN A 79 1.40 2.02 -21.32
N ARG A 80 2.13 3.07 -20.96
CA ARG A 80 2.76 4.00 -21.90
C ARG A 80 4.21 3.65 -22.22
N GLY A 81 4.72 2.55 -21.68
CA GLY A 81 6.11 2.14 -21.84
C GLY A 81 7.13 3.13 -21.26
N LEU A 82 6.73 3.89 -20.21
CA LEU A 82 7.60 4.90 -19.61
C LEU A 82 8.53 4.24 -18.57
N PRO A 83 9.76 4.75 -18.43
CA PRO A 83 10.72 4.19 -17.47
C PRO A 83 10.32 4.50 -16.02
N ALA A 84 10.81 3.68 -15.06
CA ALA A 84 10.62 3.89 -13.62
C ALA A 84 11.01 5.31 -13.15
N ARG A 85 11.91 5.98 -13.87
CA ARG A 85 12.27 7.39 -13.63
C ARG A 85 11.06 8.31 -13.76
N ALA A 86 10.22 8.10 -14.77
CA ALA A 86 8.98 8.87 -14.96
C ALA A 86 8.04 8.68 -13.74
N VAL A 87 7.91 7.43 -13.25
CA VAL A 87 7.12 7.13 -12.06
C VAL A 87 7.67 7.83 -10.83
N THR A 88 9.01 7.84 -10.65
CA THR A 88 9.65 8.58 -9.54
C THR A 88 9.30 10.06 -9.57
N ILE A 89 9.38 10.72 -10.75
CA ILE A 89 9.06 12.13 -10.91
C ILE A 89 7.58 12.38 -10.59
N ALA A 90 6.68 11.55 -11.12
CA ALA A 90 5.25 11.69 -10.90
C ALA A 90 4.87 11.49 -9.41
N LEU A 91 5.44 10.48 -8.74
CA LEU A 91 5.19 10.22 -7.32
C LEU A 91 5.74 11.34 -6.42
N ALA A 92 6.95 11.84 -6.68
CA ALA A 92 7.51 12.98 -5.95
C ALA A 92 6.62 14.23 -6.13
N THR A 93 6.11 14.44 -7.34
CA THR A 93 5.19 15.53 -7.64
C THR A 93 3.86 15.35 -6.90
N ALA A 94 3.20 14.22 -7.05
CA ALA A 94 1.92 13.96 -6.38
C ALA A 94 2.05 14.03 -4.84
N TYR A 95 3.20 13.60 -4.28
CA TYR A 95 3.44 13.72 -2.86
C TYR A 95 3.53 15.18 -2.41
N GLN A 96 4.23 16.02 -3.15
CA GLN A 96 4.34 17.45 -2.85
C GLN A 96 3.01 18.17 -3.00
N GLU A 97 2.26 17.88 -4.06
CA GLU A 97 1.04 18.59 -4.39
C GLU A 97 -0.16 18.22 -3.49
N SER A 98 -0.29 16.94 -3.15
CA SER A 98 -1.49 16.42 -2.46
C SER A 98 -1.20 15.39 -1.37
N LYS A 99 0.06 15.02 -1.12
CA LYS A 99 0.45 13.83 -0.34
C LYS A 99 -0.06 12.52 -0.95
N ILE A 100 -0.14 12.46 -2.28
CA ILE A 100 -0.71 11.33 -3.05
C ILE A 100 -2.20 11.08 -2.67
N LEU A 101 -2.94 12.12 -2.31
CA LEU A 101 -4.37 12.07 -2.03
C LEU A 101 -5.16 12.74 -3.16
N ASN A 102 -6.29 12.16 -3.53
CA ASN A 102 -7.11 12.71 -4.61
C ASN A 102 -8.05 13.80 -4.07
N LEU A 103 -7.48 14.99 -3.83
CA LEU A 103 -8.16 16.10 -3.18
C LEU A 103 -9.24 16.74 -4.08
N ASP A 104 -10.38 17.07 -3.50
CA ASP A 104 -11.47 17.80 -4.16
C ASP A 104 -11.39 19.32 -3.94
N TYR A 105 -10.26 19.79 -3.41
CA TYR A 105 -9.95 21.21 -3.14
C TYR A 105 -8.46 21.49 -3.38
N GLY A 106 -8.12 22.78 -3.49
CA GLY A 106 -6.72 23.23 -3.61
C GLY A 106 -6.65 24.76 -3.73
N ASP A 107 -5.46 25.29 -4.07
CA ASP A 107 -5.32 26.71 -4.35
C ASP A 107 -6.08 27.06 -5.65
N ARG A 108 -6.93 28.08 -5.56
CA ARG A 108 -7.81 28.50 -6.66
C ARG A 108 -8.72 27.36 -7.12
N ASP A 109 -8.53 26.86 -8.34
CA ASP A 109 -9.27 25.77 -8.95
C ASP A 109 -8.46 24.47 -9.11
N SER A 110 -7.37 24.32 -8.30
CA SER A 110 -6.53 23.12 -8.29
C SER A 110 -7.25 21.92 -7.68
N LEU A 111 -7.14 20.75 -8.31
CA LEU A 111 -7.82 19.52 -7.91
C LEU A 111 -6.93 18.29 -8.13
N GLY A 112 -7.25 17.21 -7.40
CA GLY A 112 -6.72 15.88 -7.63
C GLY A 112 -5.30 15.67 -7.14
N LEU A 113 -4.71 14.54 -7.57
CA LEU A 113 -3.38 14.06 -7.16
C LEU A 113 -2.24 15.05 -7.47
N PHE A 114 -2.34 15.76 -8.57
CA PHE A 114 -1.30 16.67 -9.07
C PHE A 114 -1.68 18.15 -8.93
N GLN A 115 -2.76 18.46 -8.22
CA GLN A 115 -3.29 19.81 -8.09
C GLN A 115 -3.38 20.54 -9.44
N GLN A 116 -3.89 19.81 -10.44
CA GLN A 116 -4.07 20.31 -11.81
C GLN A 116 -5.25 21.29 -11.85
N ARG A 117 -5.10 22.34 -12.68
CA ARG A 117 -6.08 23.43 -12.75
C ARG A 117 -6.90 23.37 -14.04
N PRO A 118 -8.24 23.16 -13.95
CA PRO A 118 -9.13 23.20 -15.11
C PRO A 118 -8.98 24.50 -15.93
N SER A 119 -8.88 25.65 -15.24
CA SER A 119 -8.71 26.95 -15.89
C SER A 119 -7.40 27.10 -16.67
N GLN A 120 -6.44 26.19 -16.47
CA GLN A 120 -5.16 26.17 -17.17
C GLN A 120 -5.07 25.07 -18.25
N GLY A 121 -6.20 24.46 -18.59
CA GLY A 121 -6.29 23.48 -19.68
C GLY A 121 -5.85 22.05 -19.31
N TRP A 122 -5.80 21.73 -18.03
CA TRP A 122 -5.47 20.37 -17.59
C TRP A 122 -6.60 19.37 -17.80
N GLY A 123 -7.85 19.82 -17.96
CA GLY A 123 -9.06 19.02 -18.16
C GLY A 123 -10.27 19.65 -17.45
N THR A 124 -11.40 18.96 -17.45
CA THR A 124 -12.56 19.36 -16.62
C THR A 124 -12.30 19.04 -15.15
N PRO A 125 -13.05 19.60 -14.20
CA PRO A 125 -12.94 19.23 -12.78
C PRO A 125 -13.09 17.74 -12.51
N GLU A 126 -13.96 17.05 -13.23
CA GLU A 126 -14.18 15.61 -13.12
C GLU A 126 -12.95 14.84 -13.64
N GLN A 127 -12.39 15.26 -14.77
CA GLN A 127 -11.22 14.64 -15.39
C GLN A 127 -9.97 14.77 -14.52
N VAL A 128 -9.65 15.95 -13.99
CA VAL A 128 -8.45 16.13 -13.16
C VAL A 128 -8.58 15.46 -11.79
N ARG A 129 -9.79 15.06 -11.39
CA ARG A 129 -10.07 14.23 -10.21
C ARG A 129 -10.10 12.73 -10.52
N ASP A 130 -10.05 12.33 -11.77
CA ASP A 130 -9.81 10.92 -12.13
C ASP A 130 -8.31 10.64 -12.05
N PRO A 131 -7.84 9.75 -11.16
CA PRO A 131 -6.42 9.48 -10.97
C PRO A 131 -5.72 9.00 -12.24
N THR A 132 -6.39 8.21 -13.07
CA THR A 132 -5.86 7.68 -14.34
C THR A 132 -5.69 8.79 -15.36
N TYR A 133 -6.71 9.63 -15.53
CA TYR A 133 -6.65 10.79 -16.41
C TYR A 133 -5.56 11.78 -15.95
N ALA A 134 -5.56 12.12 -14.65
CA ALA A 134 -4.62 13.10 -14.11
C ALA A 134 -3.17 12.65 -14.26
N ALA A 135 -2.86 11.36 -13.98
CA ALA A 135 -1.54 10.78 -14.23
C ALA A 135 -1.19 10.79 -15.73
N GLY A 136 -2.15 10.42 -16.59
CA GLY A 136 -1.98 10.48 -18.03
C GLY A 136 -1.61 11.87 -18.52
N ARG A 137 -2.32 12.91 -18.06
CA ARG A 137 -2.04 14.30 -18.40
C ARG A 137 -0.69 14.80 -17.88
N PHE A 138 -0.31 14.35 -16.66
CA PHE A 138 1.03 14.64 -16.13
C PHE A 138 2.13 14.07 -17.05
N TYR A 139 1.99 12.81 -17.46
CA TYR A 139 2.96 12.17 -18.36
C TYR A 139 2.97 12.77 -19.76
N ASP A 140 1.82 13.23 -20.29
CA ASP A 140 1.76 13.96 -21.55
C ASP A 140 2.64 15.21 -21.55
N GLU A 141 2.75 15.90 -20.42
CA GLU A 141 3.61 17.06 -20.27
C GLU A 141 5.06 16.66 -19.94
N LEU A 142 5.26 15.63 -19.11
CA LEU A 142 6.61 15.18 -18.74
C LEU A 142 7.43 14.71 -19.94
N VAL A 143 6.83 13.95 -20.85
CA VAL A 143 7.55 13.44 -22.04
C VAL A 143 7.98 14.55 -23.01
N LYS A 144 7.41 15.75 -22.89
CA LYS A 144 7.82 16.94 -23.67
C LYS A 144 9.03 17.64 -23.07
N VAL A 145 9.43 17.32 -21.83
CA VAL A 145 10.59 17.90 -21.15
C VAL A 145 11.85 17.20 -21.64
N PRO A 146 12.73 17.89 -22.40
CA PRO A 146 13.91 17.25 -22.95
C PRO A 146 14.86 16.77 -21.84
N GLY A 147 15.28 15.51 -21.90
CA GLY A 147 16.22 14.93 -20.95
C GLY A 147 15.65 14.69 -19.54
N TYR A 148 14.34 14.60 -19.36
CA TYR A 148 13.72 14.36 -18.04
C TYR A 148 14.22 13.10 -17.33
N THR A 149 14.71 12.13 -18.10
CA THR A 149 15.26 10.88 -17.55
C THR A 149 16.58 11.08 -16.80
N GLU A 150 17.35 12.10 -17.15
CA GLU A 150 18.70 12.35 -16.63
C GLU A 150 18.76 13.56 -15.68
N MET A 151 17.82 14.51 -15.81
CA MET A 151 17.81 15.70 -14.97
C MET A 151 17.36 15.39 -13.52
N PRO A 152 17.66 16.26 -12.55
CA PRO A 152 17.14 16.13 -11.19
C PRO A 152 15.61 16.03 -11.17
N VAL A 153 15.06 15.18 -10.28
CA VAL A 153 13.60 14.96 -10.16
C VAL A 153 12.86 16.29 -9.96
N THR A 154 13.42 17.15 -9.11
CA THR A 154 12.82 18.45 -8.82
C THR A 154 12.75 19.38 -10.04
N GLU A 155 13.75 19.34 -10.92
CA GLU A 155 13.76 20.14 -12.14
C GLU A 155 12.74 19.63 -13.16
N ALA A 156 12.64 18.29 -13.32
CA ALA A 156 11.64 17.69 -14.20
C ALA A 156 10.21 17.96 -13.70
N ALA A 157 9.95 17.78 -12.41
CA ALA A 157 8.67 18.09 -11.78
C ALA A 157 8.30 19.57 -11.96
N GLN A 158 9.25 20.46 -11.71
CA GLN A 158 9.06 21.92 -11.89
C GLN A 158 8.76 22.30 -13.33
N ALA A 159 9.41 21.65 -14.30
CA ALA A 159 9.17 21.93 -15.73
C ALA A 159 7.71 21.62 -16.12
N VAL A 160 7.11 20.58 -15.51
CA VAL A 160 5.70 20.21 -15.73
C VAL A 160 4.75 21.12 -14.94
N GLN A 161 4.97 21.26 -13.63
CA GLN A 161 4.02 21.92 -12.70
C GLN A 161 4.11 23.45 -12.71
N ARG A 162 5.29 24.00 -13.01
CA ARG A 162 5.54 25.46 -12.99
C ARG A 162 5.13 26.11 -11.68
N SER A 163 5.40 25.41 -10.56
CA SER A 163 5.02 25.86 -9.22
C SER A 163 5.88 27.05 -8.74
N ALA A 164 5.41 27.72 -7.68
CA ALA A 164 6.17 28.80 -7.05
C ALA A 164 7.36 28.30 -6.19
N PHE A 165 7.41 27.00 -5.89
CA PHE A 165 8.40 26.38 -5.01
C PHE A 165 9.18 25.26 -5.72
N PRO A 166 10.12 25.60 -6.61
CA PRO A 166 10.77 24.65 -7.50
C PRO A 166 11.61 23.57 -6.78
N SER A 167 12.11 23.82 -5.60
CA SER A 167 12.94 22.86 -4.85
C SER A 167 12.15 21.89 -3.95
N ALA A 168 10.87 22.12 -3.74
CA ALA A 168 10.07 21.35 -2.78
C ALA A 168 9.89 19.86 -3.16
N TYR A 169 10.01 19.51 -4.44
CA TYR A 169 9.90 18.14 -4.92
C TYR A 169 11.10 17.27 -4.52
N ALA A 170 12.26 17.89 -4.24
CA ALA A 170 13.47 17.16 -3.87
C ALA A 170 13.32 16.39 -2.54
N ASP A 171 12.54 16.92 -1.60
CA ASP A 171 12.33 16.32 -0.28
C ASP A 171 11.60 14.97 -0.37
N HIS A 172 10.90 14.72 -1.48
CA HIS A 172 10.11 13.51 -1.70
C HIS A 172 10.77 12.51 -2.66
N GLU A 173 11.92 12.85 -3.25
CA GLU A 173 12.58 11.99 -4.24
C GLU A 173 12.97 10.62 -3.68
N SER A 174 13.47 10.57 -2.43
CA SER A 174 13.89 9.31 -1.81
C SER A 174 12.73 8.32 -1.69
N ASP A 175 11.60 8.77 -1.16
CA ASP A 175 10.41 7.96 -0.94
C ASP A 175 9.77 7.57 -2.28
N ALA A 176 9.72 8.51 -3.21
CA ALA A 176 9.22 8.28 -4.57
C ALA A 176 10.05 7.21 -5.31
N ARG A 177 11.38 7.16 -5.11
CA ARG A 177 12.24 6.11 -5.69
C ARG A 177 11.93 4.72 -5.13
N VAL A 178 11.69 4.62 -3.83
CA VAL A 178 11.32 3.35 -3.18
C VAL A 178 9.98 2.84 -3.73
N LEU A 179 8.97 3.69 -3.75
CA LEU A 179 7.65 3.35 -4.29
C LEU A 179 7.71 3.00 -5.78
N ALA A 180 8.42 3.82 -6.59
CA ALA A 180 8.57 3.56 -8.01
C ALA A 180 9.28 2.23 -8.28
N SER A 181 10.36 1.91 -7.55
CA SER A 181 11.09 0.66 -7.72
C SER A 181 10.22 -0.56 -7.39
N ALA A 182 9.42 -0.47 -6.33
CA ALA A 182 8.45 -1.50 -5.98
C ALA A 182 7.38 -1.64 -7.09
N LEU A 183 6.63 -0.56 -7.34
CA LEU A 183 5.44 -0.57 -8.20
C LEU A 183 5.74 -0.82 -9.70
N THR A 184 6.97 -0.61 -10.14
CA THR A 184 7.43 -1.00 -11.49
C THR A 184 8.16 -2.36 -11.52
N GLY A 185 8.13 -3.13 -10.43
CA GLY A 185 8.66 -4.48 -10.35
C GLY A 185 10.17 -4.62 -10.28
N TRP A 186 10.93 -3.52 -10.20
CA TRP A 186 12.40 -3.56 -10.07
C TRP A 186 12.87 -4.09 -8.72
N SER A 187 12.02 -4.07 -7.71
CA SER A 187 12.30 -4.61 -6.39
C SER A 187 11.27 -5.69 -6.05
N PRO A 188 11.57 -6.97 -6.27
CA PRO A 188 10.68 -8.08 -5.95
C PRO A 188 10.26 -8.12 -4.48
N ALA A 189 9.01 -8.52 -4.20
CA ALA A 189 8.47 -8.71 -2.85
C ALA A 189 8.69 -7.50 -1.90
N SER A 190 8.72 -6.27 -2.44
CA SER A 190 9.10 -5.07 -1.70
C SER A 190 7.91 -4.23 -1.20
N LEU A 191 6.67 -4.61 -1.50
CA LEU A 191 5.46 -3.92 -1.03
C LEU A 191 4.57 -4.89 -0.25
N SER A 192 4.11 -4.46 0.90
CA SER A 192 3.12 -5.18 1.72
C SER A 192 2.12 -4.20 2.33
N CYS A 193 0.87 -4.62 2.50
CA CYS A 193 -0.15 -3.83 3.19
C CYS A 193 -0.71 -4.62 4.38
N ALA A 194 -0.81 -3.95 5.52
CA ALA A 194 -1.58 -4.42 6.67
C ALA A 194 -2.95 -3.76 6.60
N VAL A 195 -3.94 -4.50 6.10
CA VAL A 195 -5.34 -4.04 5.98
C VAL A 195 -6.25 -4.96 6.79
N THR A 196 -7.35 -4.41 7.30
CA THR A 196 -8.37 -5.24 7.94
C THR A 196 -9.22 -5.87 6.84
N PRO A 197 -9.29 -7.20 6.75
CA PRO A 197 -10.16 -7.84 5.78
C PRO A 197 -11.60 -7.39 6.00
N SER A 198 -12.23 -6.79 5.00
CA SER A 198 -13.68 -6.60 5.00
C SER A 198 -14.35 -7.96 4.84
N GLY A 199 -15.46 -8.19 5.57
CA GLY A 199 -16.19 -9.45 5.49
C GLY A 199 -16.59 -9.76 4.04
N PHE A 200 -16.17 -10.92 3.54
CA PHE A 200 -16.51 -11.37 2.20
C PHE A 200 -17.88 -12.05 2.20
N SER A 201 -18.79 -11.56 1.36
CA SER A 201 -20.00 -12.32 1.03
C SER A 201 -19.63 -13.53 0.19
N ALA A 202 -20.34 -14.65 0.38
CA ALA A 202 -20.19 -15.80 -0.49
C ALA A 202 -20.60 -15.40 -1.93
N GLU A 203 -19.71 -15.59 -2.88
CA GLU A 203 -19.96 -15.34 -4.30
C GLU A 203 -20.08 -16.68 -5.03
N VAL A 204 -20.87 -16.71 -6.08
CA VAL A 204 -21.06 -17.88 -6.95
C VAL A 204 -20.29 -17.64 -8.25
N GLN A 205 -19.63 -18.69 -8.75
CA GLN A 205 -18.92 -18.65 -10.03
C GLN A 205 -19.91 -18.44 -11.18
N ASP A 206 -19.48 -17.70 -12.18
CA ASP A 206 -20.13 -17.57 -13.47
C ASP A 206 -19.71 -18.70 -14.45
N GLU A 207 -20.14 -18.59 -15.71
CA GLU A 207 -19.81 -19.55 -16.77
C GLU A 207 -18.31 -19.58 -17.11
N SER A 208 -17.54 -18.54 -16.76
CA SER A 208 -16.08 -18.49 -16.93
C SER A 208 -15.34 -19.26 -15.84
N GLY A 209 -16.02 -19.66 -14.77
CA GLY A 209 -15.45 -20.31 -13.60
C GLY A 209 -14.88 -19.33 -12.56
N PHE A 210 -15.07 -18.03 -12.75
CA PHE A 210 -14.68 -16.99 -11.79
C PHE A 210 -15.87 -16.53 -10.95
N THR A 211 -15.59 -16.08 -9.73
CA THR A 211 -16.54 -15.23 -9.00
C THR A 211 -16.55 -13.82 -9.61
N PRO A 212 -17.62 -13.01 -9.44
CA PRO A 212 -17.69 -11.65 -9.95
C PRO A 212 -16.48 -10.79 -9.54
N ARG A 213 -15.98 -10.97 -8.31
CA ARG A 213 -14.78 -10.26 -7.83
C ARG A 213 -13.54 -10.69 -8.58
N ALA A 214 -13.30 -11.99 -8.71
CA ALA A 214 -12.15 -12.52 -9.44
C ALA A 214 -12.19 -12.10 -10.93
N ALA A 215 -13.36 -12.13 -11.55
CA ALA A 215 -13.56 -11.64 -12.91
C ALA A 215 -13.23 -10.13 -13.04
N GLY A 216 -13.64 -9.32 -12.05
CA GLY A 216 -13.31 -7.89 -11.99
C GLY A 216 -11.81 -7.66 -11.90
N VAL A 217 -11.11 -8.35 -10.99
CA VAL A 217 -9.65 -8.28 -10.86
C VAL A 217 -8.95 -8.73 -12.15
N ALA A 218 -9.42 -9.81 -12.80
CA ALA A 218 -8.87 -10.26 -14.07
C ALA A 218 -9.02 -9.22 -15.19
N ALA A 219 -10.18 -8.56 -15.25
CA ALA A 219 -10.43 -7.48 -16.22
C ALA A 219 -9.52 -6.27 -15.98
N GLU A 220 -9.35 -5.85 -14.73
CA GLU A 220 -8.44 -4.75 -14.40
C GLU A 220 -6.98 -5.11 -14.70
N LEU A 221 -6.51 -6.30 -14.36
CA LEU A 221 -5.16 -6.74 -14.69
C LEU A 221 -4.90 -6.68 -16.20
N ARG A 222 -5.85 -7.15 -17.01
CA ARG A 222 -5.72 -7.06 -18.47
C ARG A 222 -5.71 -5.62 -18.97
N SER A 223 -6.52 -4.75 -18.38
CA SER A 223 -6.52 -3.34 -18.76
C SER A 223 -5.18 -2.65 -18.50
N TRP A 224 -4.44 -3.08 -17.45
CA TRP A 224 -3.17 -2.48 -17.06
C TRP A 224 -1.95 -3.13 -17.72
N PHE A 225 -1.96 -4.46 -17.88
CA PHE A 225 -0.78 -5.25 -18.31
C PHE A 225 -0.94 -5.88 -19.70
N GLY A 226 -2.05 -5.65 -20.37
CA GLY A 226 -2.35 -6.12 -21.73
C GLY A 226 -3.54 -7.09 -21.79
N ASP A 227 -4.36 -6.93 -22.83
CA ASP A 227 -5.58 -7.73 -23.02
C ASP A 227 -5.28 -9.22 -23.21
N ASP A 228 -4.09 -9.56 -23.67
CA ASP A 228 -3.59 -10.92 -23.91
C ASP A 228 -2.89 -11.52 -22.67
N THR A 229 -2.82 -10.80 -21.54
CA THR A 229 -2.27 -11.35 -20.28
C THR A 229 -2.98 -12.66 -19.95
N PRO A 230 -2.27 -13.81 -19.92
CA PRO A 230 -2.90 -15.10 -19.66
C PRO A 230 -3.33 -15.18 -18.20
N ILE A 231 -4.64 -15.27 -17.99
CA ILE A 231 -5.25 -15.42 -16.67
C ILE A 231 -6.16 -16.64 -16.71
N SER A 232 -5.95 -17.57 -15.76
CA SER A 232 -6.77 -18.78 -15.65
C SER A 232 -7.16 -19.05 -14.20
N THR A 233 -8.15 -19.95 -14.04
CA THR A 233 -8.39 -20.63 -12.77
C THR A 233 -8.07 -22.12 -13.00
N TYR A 234 -7.08 -22.64 -12.29
CA TYR A 234 -6.75 -24.05 -12.36
C TYR A 234 -7.71 -24.84 -11.49
N GLN A 235 -8.62 -25.61 -12.12
CA GLN A 235 -9.56 -26.46 -11.41
C GLN A 235 -8.99 -27.87 -11.24
N THR A 236 -8.93 -28.33 -9.99
CA THR A 236 -8.51 -29.71 -9.67
C THR A 236 -9.71 -30.63 -9.62
N ALA A 237 -9.54 -31.90 -10.04
CA ALA A 237 -10.56 -32.92 -9.89
C ALA A 237 -10.83 -33.18 -8.38
N GLY A 238 -11.76 -32.47 -7.78
CA GLY A 238 -12.08 -32.61 -6.36
C GLY A 238 -12.74 -31.41 -5.68
N GLY A 239 -12.76 -30.25 -6.31
CA GLY A 239 -13.60 -29.10 -5.98
C GLY A 239 -13.42 -28.45 -4.61
N ARG A 240 -12.20 -28.45 -4.01
CA ARG A 240 -11.97 -27.95 -2.64
C ARG A 240 -10.97 -26.80 -2.54
N SER A 241 -10.24 -26.47 -3.60
CA SER A 241 -9.27 -25.37 -3.59
C SER A 241 -9.96 -24.01 -3.76
N THR A 242 -9.24 -22.95 -3.57
CA THR A 242 -9.70 -21.58 -3.87
C THR A 242 -9.94 -21.40 -5.38
N HIS A 243 -9.12 -22.05 -6.22
CA HIS A 243 -9.31 -22.08 -7.68
C HIS A 243 -10.60 -22.78 -8.08
N ASP A 244 -10.90 -23.95 -7.50
CA ASP A 244 -12.15 -24.69 -7.76
C ASP A 244 -13.41 -23.88 -7.42
N ARG A 245 -13.28 -22.91 -6.51
CA ARG A 245 -14.35 -21.99 -6.11
C ARG A 245 -14.34 -20.65 -6.87
N GLY A 246 -13.45 -20.49 -7.85
CA GLY A 246 -13.31 -19.26 -8.63
C GLY A 246 -12.83 -18.04 -7.82
N LEU A 247 -12.18 -18.28 -6.68
CA LEU A 247 -11.70 -17.24 -5.76
C LEU A 247 -10.20 -16.94 -5.95
N ALA A 248 -9.52 -17.64 -6.85
CA ALA A 248 -8.11 -17.46 -7.12
C ALA A 248 -7.86 -17.40 -8.63
N LEU A 249 -6.89 -16.60 -9.00
CA LEU A 249 -6.42 -16.39 -10.37
C LEU A 249 -4.97 -16.83 -10.47
N ASP A 250 -4.64 -17.58 -11.53
CA ASP A 250 -3.28 -17.79 -11.98
C ASP A 250 -3.00 -16.79 -13.10
N VAL A 251 -2.04 -15.91 -12.89
CA VAL A 251 -1.63 -14.88 -13.85
C VAL A 251 -0.22 -15.17 -14.30
N PHE A 252 0.00 -15.26 -15.61
CA PHE A 252 1.27 -15.67 -16.17
C PHE A 252 1.94 -14.49 -16.87
N PHE A 253 3.18 -14.21 -16.49
CA PHE A 253 4.02 -13.22 -17.13
C PHE A 253 5.26 -13.90 -17.71
N PRO A 254 5.75 -13.46 -18.90
CA PRO A 254 6.98 -13.98 -19.47
C PRO A 254 8.16 -13.77 -18.52
N MET A 255 8.99 -14.82 -18.37
CA MET A 255 10.23 -14.78 -17.59
C MET A 255 11.40 -14.43 -18.52
N GLU A 256 11.36 -13.26 -19.13
CA GLU A 256 12.39 -12.83 -20.07
C GLU A 256 13.57 -12.18 -19.33
N ASP A 257 14.78 -12.45 -19.85
CA ASP A 257 16.06 -11.77 -19.56
C ASP A 257 16.59 -11.82 -18.11
N GLY A 258 16.26 -12.84 -17.34
CA GLY A 258 16.79 -13.00 -15.98
C GLY A 258 16.31 -11.93 -14.98
N ALA A 259 15.45 -11.02 -15.41
CA ALA A 259 14.84 -9.98 -14.55
C ALA A 259 13.75 -10.55 -13.62
N GLY A 260 13.55 -11.88 -13.61
CA GLY A 260 12.67 -12.56 -12.67
C GLY A 260 11.21 -12.15 -12.75
N GLY A 261 10.73 -11.77 -13.94
CA GLY A 261 9.33 -11.36 -14.09
C GLY A 261 9.05 -9.97 -13.50
N ARG A 262 9.83 -8.96 -13.88
CA ARG A 262 9.62 -7.55 -13.47
C ARG A 262 8.15 -7.13 -13.59
N GLU A 263 7.54 -7.43 -14.72
CA GLU A 263 6.13 -7.13 -14.96
C GLU A 263 5.20 -7.90 -14.03
N GLY A 264 5.50 -9.17 -13.75
CA GLY A 264 4.77 -9.97 -12.76
C GLY A 264 4.86 -9.38 -11.35
N TRP A 265 6.02 -8.83 -10.96
CA TRP A 265 6.14 -8.14 -9.68
C TRP A 265 5.41 -6.81 -9.66
N ALA A 266 5.40 -6.06 -10.77
CA ALA A 266 4.60 -4.84 -10.89
C ALA A 266 3.11 -5.15 -10.70
N ALA A 267 2.60 -6.19 -11.36
CA ALA A 267 1.23 -6.65 -11.20
C ALA A 267 0.92 -7.13 -9.78
N ALA A 268 1.83 -7.91 -9.15
CA ALA A 268 1.67 -8.35 -7.77
C ALA A 268 1.60 -7.18 -6.78
N HIS A 269 2.47 -6.17 -6.93
CA HIS A 269 2.45 -5.00 -6.07
C HIS A 269 1.24 -4.10 -6.34
N TRP A 270 0.78 -4.03 -7.60
CA TRP A 270 -0.48 -3.36 -7.94
C TRP A 270 -1.66 -4.02 -7.22
N LEU A 271 -1.74 -5.36 -7.22
CA LEU A 271 -2.77 -6.11 -6.49
C LEU A 271 -2.72 -5.86 -4.99
N VAL A 272 -1.51 -5.86 -4.39
CA VAL A 272 -1.33 -5.57 -2.96
C VAL A 272 -1.80 -4.16 -2.60
N ALA A 273 -1.54 -3.18 -3.47
CA ALA A 273 -1.94 -1.78 -3.24
C ALA A 273 -3.46 -1.56 -3.40
N ASN A 274 -4.15 -2.45 -4.12
CA ASN A 274 -5.60 -2.37 -4.40
C ASN A 274 -6.44 -3.43 -3.63
N ALA A 275 -5.83 -4.11 -2.64
CA ALA A 275 -6.46 -5.18 -1.87
C ALA A 275 -7.49 -4.69 -0.83
#